data_897162fb4e2dc3ccfcefb05103df16ab
#
_entry.id   897162fb4e2dc3ccfcefb05103df16ab
#
_cell.length_a   1.000
_cell.length_b   1.000
_cell.length_c   1.000
_cell.angle_alpha   90.00
_cell.angle_beta   90.00
_cell.angle_gamma   90.00
#
_symmetry.space_group_name_H-M   'P 1'
#
loop_
_entity.id
_entity.type
_entity.pdbx_description
1 polymer ?
#
loop_
_entity_poly.entity_id
_entity_poly.type
_entity_poly.pdbx_seq_one_letter_code
_entity_poly.pdbx_strand_id
1 'polypeptide(L)'
;MATSGIVKTPGDPNCCFMSKKPDTSSRIADNKKAAFNYFFEERHEAGMVLQGWEVKAVREGKVQLTDGYVVIKNGELYLIGCLINPLRTASTHVRADSARTRKLLMKKDEIKRLIGKVEQKGYTLVPINLHWHNGRVKCDIALARGKAEHDKRDTIKDREGKREVERVMKSRHR
;
A
#
# COMPACT_ATOMS: atom_id res chain seq x y z
N MET A 1 34.38 27.94 30.58
CA MET A 1 33.69 26.74 30.07
C MET A 1 32.60 27.21 29.17
N ALA A 2 32.82 27.18 27.87
CA ALA A 2 31.92 27.72 26.84
C ALA A 2 31.29 26.55 26.11
N THR A 3 29.94 26.39 26.23
CA THR A 3 29.15 25.46 25.47
C THR A 3 28.76 26.11 24.15
N SER A 4 29.39 25.68 23.04
CA SER A 4 29.07 26.11 21.68
C SER A 4 27.75 25.46 21.22
N GLY A 5 26.67 26.24 21.21
CA GLY A 5 25.41 25.88 20.58
C GLY A 5 25.54 25.98 19.06
N ILE A 6 25.37 24.87 18.37
CA ILE A 6 25.28 24.84 16.91
C ILE A 6 23.90 25.35 16.50
N VAL A 7 23.84 26.56 15.98
CA VAL A 7 22.62 27.12 15.34
C VAL A 7 22.48 26.49 13.96
N LYS A 8 21.43 25.67 13.75
CA LYS A 8 21.08 25.13 12.44
C LYS A 8 20.35 26.19 11.61
N THR A 9 20.96 26.59 10.49
CA THR A 9 20.37 27.49 9.50
C THR A 9 19.31 26.76 8.66
N PRO A 10 18.17 27.40 8.30
CA PRO A 10 17.16 26.82 7.40
C PRO A 10 17.62 26.99 5.95
N GLY A 11 18.11 25.92 5.34
CA GLY A 11 18.57 25.99 3.92
C GLY A 11 19.25 24.74 3.38
N ASP A 12 19.30 23.62 4.09
CA ASP A 12 19.88 22.39 3.54
C ASP A 12 18.90 21.65 2.61
N PRO A 13 19.23 21.51 1.29
CA PRO A 13 18.38 20.81 0.31
C PRO A 13 18.40 19.29 0.47
N ASN A 14 19.00 18.75 1.53
CA ASN A 14 19.12 17.30 1.77
C ASN A 14 18.31 16.82 2.96
N CYS A 15 17.14 17.44 3.19
CA CYS A 15 16.14 16.90 4.10
C CYS A 15 15.42 15.72 3.42
N CYS A 16 16.16 14.62 3.21
CA CYS A 16 15.58 13.33 2.92
C CYS A 16 14.61 13.01 4.06
N PHE A 17 13.32 13.15 3.77
CA PHE A 17 12.25 12.56 4.56
C PHE A 17 12.55 11.06 4.64
N MET A 18 13.27 10.64 5.67
CA MET A 18 13.40 9.23 6.02
C MET A 18 12.01 8.73 6.37
N SER A 19 11.28 8.27 5.36
CA SER A 19 10.09 7.46 5.57
C SER A 19 10.55 6.24 6.37
N LYS A 20 10.15 6.16 7.64
CA LYS A 20 10.36 4.98 8.49
C LYS A 20 9.95 3.77 7.67
N LYS A 21 10.88 2.84 7.46
CA LYS A 21 10.56 1.54 6.84
C LYS A 21 9.43 0.95 7.68
N PRO A 22 8.27 0.60 7.11
CA PRO A 22 7.19 0.03 7.89
C PRO A 22 7.68 -1.28 8.50
N ASP A 23 7.43 -1.46 9.80
CA ASP A 23 7.77 -2.68 10.53
C ASP A 23 7.18 -3.88 9.80
N THR A 24 8.03 -4.78 9.36
CA THR A 24 7.64 -5.96 8.53
C THR A 24 6.70 -6.90 9.30
N SER A 25 6.70 -6.84 10.62
CA SER A 25 5.86 -7.66 11.51
C SER A 25 4.37 -7.28 11.51
N SER A 26 4.02 -6.08 11.06
CA SER A 26 2.64 -5.58 11.05
C SER A 26 1.93 -5.77 9.71
N ARG A 27 2.64 -6.21 8.65
CA ARG A 27 2.08 -6.37 7.31
C ARG A 27 1.18 -7.59 7.21
N ILE A 28 0.00 -7.41 6.58
CA ILE A 28 -0.99 -8.43 6.35
C ILE A 28 -0.91 -8.95 4.91
N ALA A 29 -0.97 -8.04 3.95
CA ALA A 29 -0.95 -8.36 2.53
C ALA A 29 -0.33 -7.24 1.71
N ASP A 30 0.43 -7.58 0.66
CA ASP A 30 1.07 -6.64 -0.27
C ASP A 30 0.51 -6.80 -1.68
N ASN A 31 0.31 -5.68 -2.37
CA ASN A 31 -0.02 -5.66 -3.79
C ASN A 31 1.25 -5.53 -4.65
N LYS A 32 1.90 -6.67 -4.89
CA LYS A 32 3.11 -6.72 -5.73
C LYS A 32 2.83 -6.33 -7.19
N LYS A 33 1.60 -6.60 -7.69
CA LYS A 33 1.19 -6.28 -9.05
C LYS A 33 1.06 -4.77 -9.26
N ALA A 34 0.59 -4.05 -8.24
CA ALA A 34 0.53 -2.60 -8.28
C ALA A 34 1.91 -1.95 -8.41
N ALA A 35 2.89 -2.40 -7.65
CA ALA A 35 4.26 -1.91 -7.71
C ALA A 35 4.93 -2.17 -9.08
N PHE A 36 4.52 -3.25 -9.77
CA PHE A 36 5.01 -3.56 -11.10
C PHE A 36 4.37 -2.68 -12.18
N ASN A 37 3.04 -2.42 -12.08
CA ASN A 37 2.27 -1.75 -13.14
C ASN A 37 2.25 -0.24 -13.03
N TYR A 38 2.52 0.33 -11.85
CA TYR A 38 2.33 1.75 -11.57
C TYR A 38 3.56 2.40 -10.96
N PHE A 39 3.76 3.68 -11.26
CA PHE A 39 4.61 4.57 -10.50
C PHE A 39 3.81 5.20 -9.37
N PHE A 40 4.31 5.12 -8.13
CA PHE A 40 3.67 5.72 -6.96
C PHE A 40 4.23 7.11 -6.70
N GLU A 41 3.38 8.12 -6.71
CA GLU A 41 3.77 9.50 -6.44
C GLU A 41 3.54 9.86 -4.97
N GLU A 42 2.33 9.69 -4.47
CA GLU A 42 1.97 10.00 -3.09
C GLU A 42 1.37 8.78 -2.42
N ARG A 43 1.68 8.62 -1.13
CA ARG A 43 1.13 7.54 -0.31
C ARG A 43 0.32 8.12 0.82
N HIS A 44 -0.82 7.51 1.08
CA HIS A 44 -1.75 7.88 2.14
C HIS A 44 -2.17 6.64 2.91
N GLU A 45 -2.29 6.77 4.23
CA GLU A 45 -2.82 5.72 5.10
C GLU A 45 -4.31 5.95 5.32
N ALA A 46 -5.13 4.95 5.05
CA ALA A 46 -6.57 4.96 5.26
C ALA A 46 -6.99 3.87 6.23
N GLY A 47 -7.97 4.14 7.08
CA GLY A 47 -8.65 3.11 7.88
C GLY A 47 -9.55 2.27 6.99
N MET A 48 -9.85 1.03 7.39
CA MET A 48 -10.76 0.14 6.65
C MET A 48 -11.95 -0.27 7.51
N VAL A 49 -13.16 -0.19 6.95
CA VAL A 49 -14.37 -0.70 7.59
C VAL A 49 -14.54 -2.18 7.29
N LEU A 50 -14.37 -3.01 8.32
CA LEU A 50 -14.44 -4.47 8.24
C LEU A 50 -15.60 -5.01 9.07
N GLN A 51 -16.14 -6.14 8.64
CA GLN A 51 -17.08 -6.94 9.42
C GLN A 51 -16.32 -7.88 10.38
N GLY A 52 -16.98 -8.37 11.42
CA GLY A 52 -16.34 -9.20 12.44
C GLY A 52 -15.67 -10.46 11.90
N TRP A 53 -16.28 -11.14 10.93
CA TRP A 53 -15.71 -12.32 10.28
C TRP A 53 -14.49 -11.97 9.41
N GLU A 54 -14.49 -10.78 8.77
CA GLU A 54 -13.34 -10.28 7.99
C GLU A 54 -12.14 -10.05 8.87
N VAL A 55 -12.33 -9.45 10.05
CA VAL A 55 -11.24 -9.22 11.02
C VAL A 55 -10.59 -10.53 11.44
N LYS A 56 -11.39 -11.58 11.68
CA LYS A 56 -10.89 -12.92 12.00
C LYS A 56 -10.08 -13.49 10.84
N ALA A 57 -10.60 -13.41 9.60
CA ALA A 57 -9.90 -13.89 8.41
C ALA A 57 -8.59 -13.12 8.14
N VAL A 58 -8.57 -11.81 8.38
CA VAL A 58 -7.37 -10.97 8.26
C VAL A 58 -6.29 -11.40 9.26
N ARG A 59 -6.66 -11.75 10.50
CA ARG A 59 -5.71 -12.28 11.51
C ARG A 59 -5.07 -13.60 11.07
N GLU A 60 -5.81 -14.44 10.37
CA GLU A 60 -5.33 -15.70 9.79
C GLU A 60 -4.60 -15.52 8.45
N GLY A 61 -4.40 -14.28 7.99
CA GLY A 61 -3.72 -13.99 6.73
C GLY A 61 -4.49 -14.42 5.47
N LYS A 62 -5.80 -14.65 5.56
CA LYS A 62 -6.64 -15.08 4.43
C LYS A 62 -7.12 -13.91 3.57
N VAL A 63 -6.16 -13.05 3.15
CA VAL A 63 -6.40 -11.83 2.39
C VAL A 63 -5.59 -11.82 1.11
N GLN A 64 -6.23 -11.44 0.00
CA GLN A 64 -5.59 -11.17 -1.29
C GLN A 64 -5.90 -9.75 -1.75
N LEU A 65 -4.85 -8.97 -2.05
CA LEU A 65 -4.95 -7.58 -2.48
C LEU A 65 -4.53 -7.37 -3.94
N THR A 66 -4.15 -8.43 -4.65
CA THR A 66 -3.46 -8.39 -5.95
C THR A 66 -4.21 -7.62 -7.02
N ASP A 67 -5.53 -7.76 -7.08
CA ASP A 67 -6.38 -7.13 -8.10
C ASP A 67 -7.22 -5.97 -7.51
N GLY A 68 -6.82 -5.49 -6.32
CA GLY A 68 -7.49 -4.39 -5.64
C GLY A 68 -7.26 -3.05 -6.35
N TYR A 69 -8.29 -2.22 -6.38
CA TYR A 69 -8.23 -0.82 -6.79
C TYR A 69 -9.15 0.03 -5.90
N VAL A 70 -8.87 1.33 -5.86
CA VAL A 70 -9.63 2.27 -5.03
C VAL A 70 -10.44 3.20 -5.92
N VAL A 71 -11.72 3.35 -5.61
CA VAL A 71 -12.65 4.22 -6.32
C VAL A 71 -13.16 5.30 -5.38
N ILE A 72 -13.30 6.51 -5.90
CA ILE A 72 -13.95 7.62 -5.21
C ILE A 72 -15.40 7.66 -5.69
N LYS A 73 -16.34 7.58 -4.75
CA LYS A 73 -17.78 7.70 -5.03
C LYS A 73 -18.42 8.55 -3.96
N ASN A 74 -19.17 9.59 -4.36
CA ASN A 74 -19.87 10.51 -3.45
C ASN A 74 -18.95 11.15 -2.38
N GLY A 75 -17.70 11.47 -2.75
CA GLY A 75 -16.72 12.03 -1.80
C GLY A 75 -16.20 11.05 -0.75
N GLU A 76 -16.38 9.76 -0.96
CA GLU A 76 -15.87 8.67 -0.11
C GLU A 76 -15.02 7.71 -0.91
N LEU A 77 -14.10 7.03 -0.22
CA LEU A 77 -13.18 6.06 -0.82
C LEU A 77 -13.69 4.62 -0.60
N TYR A 78 -13.64 3.83 -1.65
CA TYR A 78 -14.04 2.43 -1.62
C TYR A 78 -12.95 1.54 -2.20
N LEU A 79 -12.59 0.49 -1.48
CA LEU A 79 -11.68 -0.56 -1.93
C LEU A 79 -12.51 -1.68 -2.59
N ILE A 80 -12.18 -1.98 -3.84
CA ILE A 80 -12.80 -3.04 -4.64
C ILE A 80 -11.71 -4.05 -5.03
N GLY A 81 -12.08 -5.31 -5.23
CA GLY A 81 -11.16 -6.37 -5.67
C GLY A 81 -10.20 -6.88 -4.58
N CYS A 82 -10.40 -6.49 -3.32
CA CYS A 82 -9.71 -7.11 -2.20
C CYS A 82 -10.49 -8.36 -1.76
N LEU A 83 -9.91 -9.54 -1.88
CA LEU A 83 -10.53 -10.80 -1.48
C LEU A 83 -10.16 -11.13 -0.03
N ILE A 84 -11.17 -11.34 0.82
CA ILE A 84 -11.00 -11.84 2.18
C ILE A 84 -11.80 -13.13 2.29
N ASN A 85 -11.10 -14.26 2.36
CA ASN A 85 -11.74 -15.56 2.40
C ASN A 85 -12.25 -15.87 3.82
N PRO A 86 -13.55 -16.23 3.98
CA PRO A 86 -14.08 -16.57 5.29
C PRO A 86 -13.44 -17.85 5.83
N LEU A 87 -13.27 -17.90 7.15
CA LEU A 87 -12.79 -19.10 7.83
C LEU A 87 -13.90 -20.14 7.90
N ARG A 88 -13.54 -21.43 7.97
CA ARG A 88 -14.50 -22.52 8.18
C ARG A 88 -15.28 -22.39 9.49
N THR A 89 -14.71 -21.69 10.46
CA THR A 89 -15.34 -21.37 11.76
C THR A 89 -16.23 -20.13 11.71
N ALA A 90 -16.41 -19.50 10.52
CA ALA A 90 -17.37 -18.41 10.39
C ALA A 90 -18.78 -18.94 10.63
N SER A 91 -19.57 -18.19 11.42
CA SER A 91 -20.94 -18.57 11.74
C SER A 91 -21.76 -18.78 10.45
N THR A 92 -22.53 -19.87 10.40
CA THR A 92 -23.41 -20.21 9.27
C THR A 92 -24.52 -19.18 9.03
N HIS A 93 -24.78 -18.31 10.01
CA HIS A 93 -25.77 -17.23 9.90
C HIS A 93 -25.25 -15.99 9.16
N VAL A 94 -23.94 -15.89 8.88
CA VAL A 94 -23.35 -14.75 8.19
C VAL A 94 -23.11 -15.13 6.73
N ARG A 95 -23.80 -14.45 5.82
CA ARG A 95 -23.46 -14.51 4.38
C ARG A 95 -22.14 -13.78 4.16
N ALA A 96 -21.06 -14.53 4.14
CA ALA A 96 -19.73 -13.99 3.94
C ALA A 96 -19.44 -13.79 2.45
N ASP A 97 -19.51 -12.55 1.97
CA ASP A 97 -19.08 -12.19 0.63
C ASP A 97 -17.60 -11.80 0.65
N SER A 98 -16.76 -12.68 0.09
CA SER A 98 -15.29 -12.47 0.04
C SER A 98 -14.89 -11.27 -0.80
N ALA A 99 -15.66 -10.93 -1.84
CA ALA A 99 -15.35 -9.87 -2.80
C ALA A 99 -16.03 -8.52 -2.48
N ARG A 100 -16.66 -8.41 -1.32
CA ARG A 100 -17.40 -7.22 -0.90
C ARG A 100 -16.59 -5.93 -1.07
N THR A 101 -17.25 -4.87 -1.52
CA THR A 101 -16.69 -3.51 -1.52
C THR A 101 -16.53 -3.00 -0.09
N ARG A 102 -15.35 -2.47 0.24
CA ARG A 102 -15.02 -1.99 1.60
C ARG A 102 -14.78 -0.49 1.59
N LYS A 103 -15.43 0.21 2.52
CA LYS A 103 -15.23 1.64 2.68
C LYS A 103 -13.89 1.91 3.36
N LEU A 104 -13.13 2.87 2.82
CA LEU A 104 -11.91 3.39 3.40
C LEU A 104 -12.20 4.69 4.14
N LEU A 105 -11.58 4.85 5.31
CA LEU A 105 -11.74 6.01 6.17
C LEU A 105 -10.51 6.90 6.08
N MET A 106 -10.72 8.12 5.63
CA MET A 106 -9.71 9.16 5.50
C MET A 106 -10.32 10.52 5.83
N LYS A 107 -9.51 11.51 6.11
CA LYS A 107 -9.99 12.89 6.36
C LYS A 107 -10.61 13.48 5.09
N LYS A 108 -11.71 14.22 5.26
CA LYS A 108 -12.44 14.81 4.12
C LYS A 108 -11.55 15.73 3.26
N ASP A 109 -10.65 16.47 3.88
CA ASP A 109 -9.76 17.41 3.18
C ASP A 109 -8.71 16.66 2.32
N GLU A 110 -8.22 15.50 2.81
CA GLU A 110 -7.33 14.62 2.05
C GLU A 110 -8.08 14.02 0.85
N ILE A 111 -9.32 13.57 1.05
CA ILE A 111 -10.15 13.03 -0.03
C ILE A 111 -10.38 14.08 -1.11
N LYS A 112 -10.72 15.34 -0.74
CA LYS A 112 -10.90 16.44 -1.71
C LYS A 112 -9.65 16.70 -2.53
N ARG A 113 -8.46 16.67 -1.91
CA ARG A 113 -7.18 16.82 -2.61
C ARG A 113 -6.93 15.68 -3.58
N LEU A 114 -7.24 14.45 -3.19
CA LEU A 114 -7.11 13.27 -4.04
C LEU A 114 -8.06 13.31 -5.23
N ILE A 115 -9.32 13.76 -5.05
CA ILE A 115 -10.30 13.93 -6.14
C ILE A 115 -9.71 14.84 -7.22
N GLY A 116 -9.24 16.03 -6.84
CA GLY A 116 -8.65 16.97 -7.80
C GLY A 116 -7.47 16.41 -8.57
N LYS A 117 -6.64 15.57 -7.94
CA LYS A 117 -5.49 14.93 -8.59
C LYS A 117 -5.89 13.75 -9.49
N VAL A 118 -6.87 12.95 -9.10
CA VAL A 118 -7.38 11.83 -9.91
C VAL A 118 -8.09 12.33 -11.17
N GLU A 119 -8.82 13.46 -11.09
CA GLU A 119 -9.45 14.10 -12.23
C GLU A 119 -8.42 14.74 -13.19
N GLN A 120 -7.24 15.08 -12.69
CA GLN A 120 -6.12 15.52 -13.51
C GLN A 120 -5.42 14.32 -14.16
N LYS A 121 -5.52 14.22 -15.49
CA LYS A 121 -4.66 13.44 -16.41
C LYS A 121 -4.09 12.10 -15.91
N GLY A 122 -4.87 11.05 -15.95
CA GLY A 122 -4.35 9.69 -15.95
C GLY A 122 -3.84 9.15 -14.61
N TYR A 123 -4.15 9.83 -13.50
CA TYR A 123 -3.89 9.30 -12.16
C TYR A 123 -4.98 8.34 -11.71
N THR A 124 -4.58 7.33 -10.96
CA THR A 124 -5.48 6.37 -10.34
C THR A 124 -5.08 6.12 -8.89
N LEU A 125 -6.01 5.64 -8.09
CA LEU A 125 -5.74 5.24 -6.70
C LEU A 125 -5.60 3.73 -6.63
N VAL A 126 -4.45 3.27 -6.12
CA VAL A 126 -4.13 1.85 -6.03
C VAL A 126 -3.76 1.50 -4.59
N PRO A 127 -4.30 0.40 -4.01
CA PRO A 127 -3.89 -0.08 -2.71
C PRO A 127 -2.49 -0.72 -2.83
N ILE A 128 -1.59 -0.37 -1.92
CA ILE A 128 -0.22 -0.88 -1.87
C ILE A 128 -0.13 -2.09 -0.94
N ASN A 129 -0.56 -1.92 0.30
CA ASN A 129 -0.52 -2.95 1.32
C ASN A 129 -1.66 -2.80 2.34
N LEU A 130 -1.84 -3.86 3.11
CA LEU A 130 -2.65 -3.86 4.33
C LEU A 130 -1.73 -4.15 5.51
N HIS A 131 -1.90 -3.43 6.61
CA HIS A 131 -1.11 -3.62 7.82
C HIS A 131 -1.92 -3.38 9.10
N TRP A 132 -1.40 -3.88 10.22
CA TRP A 132 -1.92 -3.58 11.54
C TRP A 132 -1.31 -2.29 12.09
N HIS A 133 -2.14 -1.41 12.59
CA HIS A 133 -1.72 -0.21 13.30
C HIS A 133 -2.61 -0.02 14.53
N ASN A 134 -2.03 -0.12 15.72
CA ASN A 134 -2.76 -0.02 16.99
C ASN A 134 -4.02 -0.90 17.07
N GLY A 135 -3.90 -2.18 16.67
CA GLY A 135 -4.99 -3.15 16.69
C GLY A 135 -6.08 -2.95 15.63
N ARG A 136 -5.88 -1.99 14.71
CA ARG A 136 -6.79 -1.70 13.60
C ARG A 136 -6.14 -2.01 12.27
N VAL A 137 -6.93 -2.50 11.32
CA VAL A 137 -6.45 -2.71 9.94
C VAL A 137 -6.42 -1.38 9.21
N LYS A 138 -5.27 -1.08 8.63
CA LYS A 138 -5.03 0.08 7.78
C LYS A 138 -4.68 -0.38 6.38
N CYS A 139 -5.01 0.45 5.40
CA CYS A 139 -4.69 0.27 4.00
C CYS A 139 -3.82 1.45 3.54
N ASP A 140 -2.62 1.15 3.05
CA ASP A 140 -1.83 2.16 2.34
C ASP A 140 -2.32 2.23 0.91
N ILE A 141 -2.75 3.40 0.50
CA ILE A 141 -3.15 3.72 -0.87
C ILE A 141 -2.14 4.67 -1.50
N ALA A 142 -1.91 4.53 -2.79
CA ALA A 142 -1.08 5.45 -3.55
C ALA A 142 -1.86 6.15 -4.65
N LEU A 143 -1.55 7.41 -4.83
CA LEU A 143 -1.80 8.10 -6.08
C LEU A 143 -0.76 7.59 -7.09
N ALA A 144 -1.21 7.00 -8.18
CA ALA A 144 -0.36 6.24 -9.06
C ALA A 144 -0.63 6.58 -10.53
N ARG A 145 0.44 6.51 -11.33
CA ARG A 145 0.41 6.65 -12.79
C ARG A 145 0.81 5.33 -13.44
N GLY A 146 0.09 4.91 -14.46
CA GLY A 146 0.41 3.68 -15.21
C GLY A 146 1.79 3.74 -15.84
N LYS A 147 2.57 2.67 -15.73
CA LYS A 147 3.85 2.48 -16.43
C LYS A 147 3.61 2.14 -17.89
N ALA A 148 4.38 2.73 -18.79
CA ALA A 148 4.41 2.33 -20.18
C ALA A 148 5.06 0.93 -20.32
N GLU A 149 4.86 0.28 -21.47
CA GLU A 149 5.38 -1.09 -21.68
C GLU A 149 6.91 -1.17 -21.65
N HIS A 150 7.61 -0.14 -22.14
CA HIS A 150 9.07 -0.10 -22.09
C HIS A 150 9.58 -0.01 -20.65
N ASP A 151 8.95 0.77 -19.76
CA ASP A 151 9.29 0.87 -18.34
C ASP A 151 9.14 -0.49 -17.62
N LYS A 152 8.13 -1.28 -18.02
CA LYS A 152 7.92 -2.62 -17.46
C LYS A 152 9.04 -3.58 -17.88
N ARG A 153 9.48 -3.51 -19.14
CA ARG A 153 10.59 -4.32 -19.68
C ARG A 153 11.91 -4.01 -18.94
N ASP A 154 12.17 -2.73 -18.70
CA ASP A 154 13.38 -2.33 -17.96
C ASP A 154 13.32 -2.78 -16.50
N THR A 155 12.16 -2.69 -15.87
CA THR A 155 11.95 -3.22 -14.51
C THR A 155 12.20 -4.74 -14.43
N ILE A 156 11.87 -5.51 -15.46
CA ILE A 156 12.13 -6.95 -15.53
C ILE A 156 13.62 -7.21 -15.67
N LYS A 157 14.31 -6.54 -16.62
CA LYS A 157 15.75 -6.66 -16.82
C LYS A 157 16.55 -6.35 -15.55
N ASP A 158 16.21 -5.26 -14.86
CA ASP A 158 16.85 -4.89 -13.59
C ASP A 158 16.67 -5.94 -12.51
N ARG A 159 15.49 -6.56 -12.43
CA ARG A 159 15.22 -7.63 -11.47
C ARG A 159 16.00 -8.89 -11.78
N GLU A 160 16.12 -9.25 -13.05
CA GLU A 160 16.90 -10.40 -13.51
C GLU A 160 18.38 -10.17 -13.27
N GLY A 161 18.92 -9.00 -13.63
CA GLY A 161 20.32 -8.64 -13.35
C GLY A 161 20.66 -8.68 -11.86
N LYS A 162 19.78 -8.18 -10.99
CA LYS A 162 19.98 -8.27 -9.53
C LYS A 162 20.00 -9.71 -9.04
N ARG A 163 19.12 -10.57 -9.56
CA ARG A 163 19.12 -12.01 -9.19
C ARG A 163 20.38 -12.73 -9.64
N GLU A 164 20.90 -12.38 -10.80
CA GLU A 164 22.13 -12.97 -11.33
C GLU A 164 23.35 -12.56 -10.51
N VAL A 165 23.47 -11.27 -10.17
CA VAL A 165 24.49 -10.78 -9.26
C VAL A 165 24.42 -11.48 -7.89
N GLU A 166 23.24 -11.63 -7.32
CA GLU A 166 23.07 -12.37 -6.06
C GLU A 166 23.51 -13.84 -6.15
N ARG A 167 23.23 -14.51 -7.29
CA ARG A 167 23.69 -15.90 -7.51
C ARG A 167 25.21 -15.99 -7.55
N VAL A 168 25.85 -15.09 -8.31
CA VAL A 168 27.31 -15.04 -8.43
C VAL A 168 27.95 -14.73 -7.07
N MET A 169 27.41 -13.79 -6.31
CA MET A 169 27.92 -13.48 -4.97
C MET A 169 27.80 -14.66 -4.01
N LYS A 170 26.66 -15.37 -4.03
CA LYS A 170 26.46 -16.59 -3.19
C LYS A 170 27.39 -17.74 -3.60
N SER A 171 27.73 -17.87 -4.89
CA SER A 171 28.65 -18.92 -5.35
C SER A 171 30.11 -18.65 -4.96
N ARG A 172 30.50 -17.37 -4.82
CA ARG A 172 31.89 -17.00 -4.38
C ARG A 172 32.12 -17.17 -2.87
N HIS A 173 31.05 -17.25 -2.07
CA HIS A 173 31.14 -17.43 -0.61
C HIS A 173 31.02 -18.91 -0.17
N ARG A 174 31.02 -19.85 -1.12
CA ARG A 174 31.15 -21.30 -0.88
C ARG A 174 32.54 -21.80 -1.25
#